data_ce63e97e14de577f44d0d91d80edb51b
#
_entry.id   ce63e97e14de577f44d0d91d80edb51b
#
_cell.length_a   1.000
_cell.length_b   1.000
_cell.length_c   1.000
_cell.angle_alpha   90.00
_cell.angle_beta   90.00
_cell.angle_gamma   90.00
#
_symmetry.space_group_name_H-M   'P 1'
#
loop_
_entity.id
_entity.type
_entity.pdbx_description
1 polymer ?
#
loop_
_entity_poly.entity_id
_entity_poly.type
_entity_poly.pdbx_seq_one_letter_code
_entity_poly.pdbx_strand_id
1 'polypeptide(L)'
;MRNRPHPRGPLRRPLCINRRTFLQALAGLTAAVGIFSPLTPLGAAMPTSAAGRPGARNLITDVPGLKVGVAQDSRVRTGTTVILPDSPAIAAVDVRGGGPATRETDALGEDNLVQTVDALTFSGGSVYGLAAADGVAAWLGQQGRGYALRPAPGVPVSPIVPTACLYDLANGGDKNWQLTPPYRQLGIDAVGKAGLDFPLGTVGAGYGAMTGMGKLKGGLGSASIIAANGATVGALVAVNSLGAVVAPGTRAFWATPYEIDGEFGNGGAAALAQLRAQGEDWMEQEPQGGRKNTTLACIATDLALTRVELKRVAIMAQDGMARAIRPLHSPFDGDVVFALSTGQREVQGSRELAVLQIGALAADTLARAIARGVHAATPWPGSQVATWQTLGG
;
A
#
# COMPACT_ATOMS: atom_id res chain seq x y z
N MET A 1 -51.60 -31.53 -32.64
CA MET A 1 -51.38 -30.43 -33.60
C MET A 1 -49.91 -30.38 -33.96
N ARG A 2 -49.58 -30.32 -35.25
CA ARG A 2 -48.30 -30.69 -35.86
C ARG A 2 -47.19 -29.63 -35.59
N ASN A 3 -46.05 -30.08 -35.08
CA ASN A 3 -44.77 -29.33 -35.07
C ASN A 3 -44.30 -29.05 -36.51
N ARG A 4 -43.97 -27.80 -36.82
CA ARG A 4 -43.21 -27.41 -38.02
C ARG A 4 -41.80 -27.00 -37.59
N PRO A 5 -40.75 -27.46 -38.26
CA PRO A 5 -39.38 -27.05 -37.98
C PRO A 5 -39.03 -25.73 -38.71
N HIS A 6 -38.32 -24.83 -38.06
CA HIS A 6 -37.70 -23.63 -38.63
C HIS A 6 -36.44 -23.99 -39.46
N PRO A 7 -36.23 -23.32 -40.62
CA PRO A 7 -35.06 -23.54 -41.45
C PRO A 7 -33.81 -22.89 -40.85
N ARG A 8 -32.72 -23.67 -40.81
CA ARG A 8 -31.38 -23.19 -40.42
C ARG A 8 -30.75 -22.43 -41.58
N GLY A 9 -30.37 -21.18 -41.39
CA GLY A 9 -29.56 -20.37 -42.29
C GLY A 9 -28.12 -20.86 -42.39
N PRO A 10 -27.37 -20.55 -43.47
CA PRO A 10 -26.03 -21.10 -43.71
C PRO A 10 -24.98 -20.53 -42.77
N LEU A 11 -24.20 -21.44 -42.17
CA LEU A 11 -23.00 -21.14 -41.36
C LEU A 11 -21.92 -20.46 -42.23
N ARG A 12 -21.58 -19.23 -41.91
CA ARG A 12 -20.40 -18.55 -42.48
C ARG A 12 -19.13 -19.23 -42.00
N ARG A 13 -18.33 -19.76 -42.94
CA ARG A 13 -17.00 -20.32 -42.66
C ARG A 13 -16.02 -19.19 -42.29
N PRO A 14 -15.12 -19.36 -41.32
CA PRO A 14 -14.08 -18.38 -41.07
C PRO A 14 -13.06 -18.36 -42.21
N LEU A 15 -12.67 -17.18 -42.64
CA LEU A 15 -11.57 -16.97 -43.60
C LEU A 15 -10.23 -17.34 -42.94
N CYS A 16 -9.69 -18.48 -43.35
CA CYS A 16 -8.28 -18.80 -43.06
C CYS A 16 -7.39 -18.03 -44.03
N ILE A 17 -6.73 -17.00 -43.53
CA ILE A 17 -5.68 -16.30 -44.30
C ILE A 17 -4.40 -17.14 -44.20
N ASN A 18 -3.95 -17.67 -45.34
CA ASN A 18 -2.74 -18.50 -45.44
C ASN A 18 -1.48 -17.61 -45.29
N ARG A 19 -0.49 -18.11 -44.49
CA ARG A 19 0.78 -17.43 -44.21
C ARG A 19 1.53 -16.95 -45.47
N ARG A 20 1.35 -17.56 -46.61
CA ARG A 20 1.95 -17.14 -47.89
C ARG A 20 1.36 -15.85 -48.45
N THR A 21 0.10 -15.60 -48.23
CA THR A 21 -0.58 -14.37 -48.72
C THR A 21 -0.20 -13.14 -47.89
N PHE A 22 0.13 -13.33 -46.62
CA PHE A 22 0.62 -12.24 -45.75
C PHE A 22 2.06 -11.79 -46.09
N LEU A 23 2.92 -12.71 -46.49
CA LEU A 23 4.30 -12.40 -46.88
C LEU A 23 4.42 -11.75 -48.28
N GLN A 24 3.47 -11.98 -49.16
CA GLN A 24 3.46 -11.32 -50.50
C GLN A 24 2.96 -9.88 -50.44
N ALA A 25 2.16 -9.51 -49.45
CA ALA A 25 1.72 -8.13 -49.24
C ALA A 25 2.83 -7.21 -48.68
N LEU A 26 3.87 -7.77 -48.05
CA LEU A 26 5.01 -6.99 -47.54
C LEU A 26 6.11 -6.74 -48.59
N ALA A 27 6.12 -7.46 -49.72
CA ALA A 27 7.16 -7.31 -50.74
C ALA A 27 6.83 -6.27 -51.82
N GLY A 28 5.66 -5.64 -51.76
CA GLY A 28 5.19 -4.64 -52.74
C GLY A 28 5.47 -3.16 -52.43
N LEU A 29 6.10 -2.85 -51.28
CA LEU A 29 6.27 -1.47 -50.79
C LEU A 29 7.71 -0.95 -50.80
N THR A 30 8.61 -1.49 -51.62
CA THR A 30 10.00 -1.01 -51.77
C THR A 30 10.27 -0.49 -53.17
N ALA A 31 9.60 0.56 -53.61
CA ALA A 31 10.02 1.36 -54.76
C ALA A 31 9.35 2.76 -54.71
N ALA A 32 9.77 3.60 -53.78
CA ALA A 32 9.67 5.05 -53.88
C ALA A 32 10.88 5.65 -53.14
N VAL A 33 12.01 5.65 -53.80
CA VAL A 33 13.18 6.47 -53.40
C VAL A 33 12.86 7.91 -53.75
N GLY A 34 12.58 8.72 -52.74
CA GLY A 34 12.36 10.15 -52.85
C GLY A 34 12.95 10.88 -51.65
N ILE A 35 14.14 11.44 -51.87
CA ILE A 35 14.74 12.59 -51.18
C ILE A 35 14.70 12.51 -49.65
N PHE A 36 15.72 11.88 -49.02
CA PHE A 36 16.07 12.10 -47.64
C PHE A 36 16.64 13.51 -47.46
N SER A 37 15.82 14.45 -47.01
CA SER A 37 16.33 15.62 -46.29
C SER A 37 16.88 15.13 -44.96
N PRO A 38 18.05 15.63 -44.48
CA PRO A 38 18.55 15.24 -43.17
C PRO A 38 17.55 15.71 -42.11
N LEU A 39 16.92 14.76 -41.44
CA LEU A 39 16.18 15.03 -40.21
C LEU A 39 17.19 15.63 -39.23
N THR A 40 17.14 16.95 -39.04
CA THR A 40 17.70 17.60 -37.86
C THR A 40 17.16 16.84 -36.65
N PRO A 41 18.02 16.38 -35.72
CA PRO A 41 17.53 15.81 -34.47
C PRO A 41 16.73 16.91 -33.77
N LEU A 42 15.43 16.76 -33.72
CA LEU A 42 14.59 17.48 -32.75
C LEU A 42 15.03 17.01 -31.37
N GLY A 43 16.15 17.51 -30.92
CA GLY A 43 16.57 17.51 -29.53
C GLY A 43 15.71 18.52 -28.76
N ALA A 44 14.40 18.36 -28.80
CA ALA A 44 13.59 18.83 -27.70
C ALA A 44 14.03 18.01 -26.52
N ALA A 45 14.96 18.53 -25.72
CA ALA A 45 15.15 18.08 -24.36
C ALA A 45 13.73 18.03 -23.76
N MET A 46 13.21 16.83 -23.55
CA MET A 46 12.03 16.65 -22.70
C MET A 46 12.36 17.50 -21.48
N PRO A 47 11.50 18.45 -21.07
CA PRO A 47 11.73 19.16 -19.83
C PRO A 47 11.97 18.06 -18.81
N THR A 48 13.16 18.03 -18.21
CA THR A 48 13.43 17.20 -17.06
C THR A 48 12.37 17.63 -16.07
N SER A 49 11.30 16.84 -15.95
CA SER A 49 10.29 17.01 -14.91
C SER A 49 11.12 17.18 -13.65
N ALA A 50 11.04 18.34 -13.00
CA ALA A 50 11.73 18.53 -11.76
C ALA A 50 11.34 17.36 -10.88
N ALA A 51 12.31 16.50 -10.54
CA ALA A 51 12.05 15.30 -9.77
C ALA A 51 11.30 15.73 -8.51
N GLY A 52 10.22 15.03 -8.17
CA GLY A 52 9.51 15.29 -6.92
C GLY A 52 10.50 15.22 -5.75
N ARG A 53 10.26 15.98 -4.71
CA ARG A 53 11.11 15.99 -3.49
C ARG A 53 10.32 15.46 -2.29
N PRO A 54 10.97 14.82 -1.31
CA PRO A 54 10.32 14.50 -0.06
C PRO A 54 9.68 15.74 0.59
N GLY A 55 8.56 15.56 1.26
CA GLY A 55 7.97 16.60 2.11
C GLY A 55 8.84 16.87 3.34
N ALA A 56 8.51 17.90 4.10
CA ALA A 56 9.34 18.39 5.20
C ALA A 56 9.55 17.33 6.31
N ARG A 57 8.56 16.46 6.55
CA ARG A 57 8.64 15.34 7.51
C ARG A 57 9.06 14.04 6.86
N ASN A 58 8.89 13.94 5.56
CA ASN A 58 8.96 12.71 4.80
C ASN A 58 8.08 11.60 5.43
N LEU A 59 6.86 11.99 5.80
CA LEU A 59 5.81 11.16 6.40
C LEU A 59 4.50 11.35 5.63
N ILE A 60 3.56 10.41 5.75
CA ILE A 60 2.21 10.54 5.16
C ILE A 60 1.50 11.83 5.59
N THR A 61 1.85 12.36 6.76
CA THR A 61 1.30 13.59 7.32
C THR A 61 1.81 14.88 6.64
N ASP A 62 2.71 14.77 5.67
CA ASP A 62 2.98 15.89 4.74
C ASP A 62 1.82 16.13 3.77
N VAL A 63 0.91 15.16 3.62
CA VAL A 63 -0.38 15.38 2.96
C VAL A 63 -1.24 16.23 3.89
N PRO A 64 -1.59 17.46 3.49
CA PRO A 64 -2.36 18.36 4.35
C PRO A 64 -3.70 17.76 4.79
N GLY A 65 -4.07 17.96 6.05
CA GLY A 65 -5.32 17.44 6.61
C GLY A 65 -5.25 16.01 7.12
N LEU A 66 -4.03 15.42 7.28
CA LEU A 66 -3.85 14.09 7.87
C LEU A 66 -3.04 14.14 9.16
N LYS A 67 -3.45 13.31 10.11
CA LYS A 67 -2.71 12.98 11.33
C LYS A 67 -2.59 11.47 11.47
N VAL A 68 -1.56 11.03 12.18
CA VAL A 68 -1.35 9.61 12.50
C VAL A 68 -1.13 9.46 13.99
N GLY A 69 -1.82 8.48 14.58
CA GLY A 69 -1.64 8.11 15.96
C GLY A 69 -1.20 6.66 16.09
N VAL A 70 -0.34 6.36 17.07
CA VAL A 70 0.19 5.03 17.32
C VAL A 70 0.06 4.66 18.79
N ALA A 71 -0.29 3.39 19.05
CA ALA A 71 -0.29 2.80 20.38
C ALA A 71 0.17 1.34 20.30
N GLN A 72 0.86 0.85 21.33
CA GLN A 72 1.34 -0.53 21.40
C GLN A 72 1.28 -1.09 22.81
N ASP A 73 1.20 -2.41 22.91
CA ASP A 73 1.34 -3.20 24.13
C ASP A 73 2.62 -4.05 24.03
N SER A 74 3.62 -3.69 24.85
CA SER A 74 4.91 -4.37 24.86
C SER A 74 4.85 -5.79 25.43
N ARG A 75 3.94 -6.06 26.35
CA ARG A 75 3.72 -7.38 26.93
C ARG A 75 3.14 -8.34 25.89
N VAL A 76 2.13 -7.87 25.15
CA VAL A 76 1.48 -8.63 24.08
C VAL A 76 2.34 -8.66 22.81
N ARG A 77 3.25 -7.71 22.62
CA ARG A 77 4.02 -7.47 21.38
C ARG A 77 3.12 -7.23 20.18
N THR A 78 2.21 -6.26 20.32
CA THR A 78 1.26 -5.85 19.29
C THR A 78 1.02 -4.34 19.35
N GLY A 79 0.31 -3.78 18.37
CA GLY A 79 -0.06 -2.37 18.40
C GLY A 79 -1.03 -1.98 17.30
N THR A 80 -1.47 -0.74 17.37
CA THR A 80 -2.47 -0.15 16.47
C THR A 80 -1.97 1.21 15.96
N THR A 81 -2.25 1.49 14.68
CA THR A 81 -1.98 2.78 14.03
C THR A 81 -3.28 3.30 13.45
N VAL A 82 -3.61 4.55 13.70
CA VAL A 82 -4.80 5.22 13.18
C VAL A 82 -4.36 6.35 12.25
N ILE A 83 -4.93 6.38 11.05
CA ILE A 83 -4.81 7.47 10.09
C ILE A 83 -6.09 8.29 10.24
N LEU A 84 -5.95 9.53 10.69
CA LEU A 84 -7.06 10.40 11.06
C LEU A 84 -7.07 11.65 10.16
N PRO A 85 -7.98 11.72 9.19
CA PRO A 85 -8.22 12.96 8.45
C PRO A 85 -8.82 14.04 9.37
N ASP A 86 -8.51 15.29 9.13
CA ASP A 86 -9.12 16.43 9.87
C ASP A 86 -10.63 16.57 9.58
N SER A 87 -11.02 16.22 8.36
CA SER A 87 -12.42 16.12 7.90
C SER A 87 -12.65 14.78 7.22
N PRO A 88 -13.89 14.27 7.12
CA PRO A 88 -14.17 13.03 6.40
C PRO A 88 -13.57 13.04 4.99
N ALA A 89 -12.84 11.99 4.64
CA ALA A 89 -12.05 11.90 3.41
C ALA A 89 -12.55 10.78 2.49
N ILE A 90 -12.41 10.97 1.17
CA ILE A 90 -12.74 9.91 0.21
C ILE A 90 -11.67 8.83 0.29
N ALA A 91 -12.09 7.55 0.36
CA ALA A 91 -11.19 6.42 0.42
C ALA A 91 -11.60 5.29 -0.53
N ALA A 92 -10.62 4.51 -0.95
CA ALA A 92 -10.77 3.27 -1.70
C ALA A 92 -9.82 2.20 -1.14
N VAL A 93 -10.02 0.95 -1.51
CA VAL A 93 -9.18 -0.18 -1.07
C VAL A 93 -8.91 -1.15 -2.20
N ASP A 94 -7.70 -1.71 -2.23
CA ASP A 94 -7.33 -2.84 -3.09
C ASP A 94 -6.72 -3.96 -2.25
N VAL A 95 -7.37 -5.14 -2.25
CA VAL A 95 -6.99 -6.31 -1.47
C VAL A 95 -6.42 -7.37 -2.41
N ARG A 96 -5.17 -7.78 -2.20
CA ARG A 96 -4.50 -8.77 -3.07
C ARG A 96 -3.95 -9.99 -2.36
N GLY A 97 -3.73 -9.92 -1.06
CA GLY A 97 -3.33 -11.08 -0.29
C GLY A 97 -4.40 -12.17 -0.26
N GLY A 98 -4.00 -13.45 -0.16
CA GLY A 98 -4.90 -14.60 -0.13
C GLY A 98 -5.64 -14.81 1.19
N GLY A 99 -5.24 -14.11 2.28
CA GLY A 99 -5.80 -14.28 3.63
C GLY A 99 -5.97 -12.94 4.39
N PRO A 100 -6.70 -11.96 3.85
CA PRO A 100 -6.86 -10.66 4.49
C PRO A 100 -7.75 -10.75 5.75
N ALA A 101 -7.44 -9.91 6.75
CA ALA A 101 -8.30 -9.65 7.91
C ALA A 101 -8.75 -8.19 7.86
N THR A 102 -9.98 -7.95 7.40
CA THR A 102 -10.50 -6.60 7.14
C THR A 102 -11.89 -6.40 7.75
N ARG A 103 -12.24 -5.15 8.00
CA ARG A 103 -13.55 -4.71 8.48
C ARG A 103 -13.96 -3.44 7.74
N GLU A 104 -15.25 -3.32 7.39
CA GLU A 104 -15.87 -2.19 6.68
C GLU A 104 -15.27 -1.87 5.31
N THR A 105 -14.51 -2.79 4.71
CA THR A 105 -13.97 -2.61 3.35
C THR A 105 -15.06 -2.58 2.28
N ASP A 106 -16.17 -3.28 2.50
CA ASP A 106 -17.32 -3.25 1.59
C ASP A 106 -17.99 -1.87 1.56
N ALA A 107 -17.90 -1.08 2.66
CA ALA A 107 -18.37 0.31 2.68
C ALA A 107 -17.61 1.22 1.70
N LEU A 108 -16.44 0.79 1.21
CA LEU A 108 -15.64 1.49 0.20
C LEU A 108 -16.02 1.12 -1.24
N GLY A 109 -17.08 0.33 -1.46
CA GLY A 109 -17.63 0.04 -2.79
C GLY A 109 -18.10 1.31 -3.49
N GLU A 110 -17.98 1.34 -4.83
CA GLU A 110 -18.25 2.53 -5.66
C GLU A 110 -19.73 2.93 -5.67
N ASP A 111 -20.61 1.98 -5.42
CA ASP A 111 -22.07 2.10 -5.43
C ASP A 111 -22.69 2.33 -4.05
N ASN A 112 -21.87 2.50 -3.00
CA ASN A 112 -22.37 2.71 -1.65
C ASN A 112 -22.79 4.16 -1.37
N LEU A 113 -23.78 4.32 -0.49
CA LEU A 113 -24.33 5.62 -0.06
C LEU A 113 -23.25 6.48 0.62
N VAL A 114 -22.48 5.90 1.53
CA VAL A 114 -21.45 6.62 2.27
C VAL A 114 -20.20 6.75 1.43
N GLN A 115 -19.80 7.99 1.12
CA GLN A 115 -18.69 8.26 0.21
C GLN A 115 -17.37 8.55 0.92
N THR A 116 -17.39 8.83 2.23
CA THR A 116 -16.22 9.25 3.00
C THR A 116 -15.99 8.34 4.21
N VAL A 117 -14.77 8.36 4.72
CA VAL A 117 -14.37 7.71 5.96
C VAL A 117 -13.95 8.74 7.00
N ASP A 118 -14.13 8.42 8.28
CA ASP A 118 -13.72 9.28 9.40
C ASP A 118 -12.32 8.96 9.90
N ALA A 119 -11.87 7.72 9.73
CA ALA A 119 -10.50 7.25 9.98
C ALA A 119 -10.22 5.95 9.21
N LEU A 120 -8.94 5.58 9.09
CA LEU A 120 -8.48 4.24 8.71
C LEU A 120 -7.64 3.66 9.85
N THR A 121 -7.74 2.35 10.09
CA THR A 121 -7.03 1.71 11.20
C THR A 121 -6.22 0.51 10.71
N PHE A 122 -4.95 0.45 11.11
CA PHE A 122 -4.09 -0.74 11.02
C PHE A 122 -3.86 -1.30 12.40
N SER A 123 -3.95 -2.62 12.56
CA SER A 123 -3.72 -3.25 13.85
C SER A 123 -2.98 -4.57 13.70
N GLY A 124 -2.22 -4.97 14.72
CA GLY A 124 -1.84 -6.35 14.91
C GLY A 124 -3.03 -7.20 15.31
N GLY A 125 -2.80 -8.46 15.70
CA GLY A 125 -3.81 -9.33 16.34
C GLY A 125 -4.71 -10.09 15.39
N SER A 126 -4.52 -10.00 14.06
CA SER A 126 -5.39 -10.72 13.12
C SER A 126 -6.87 -10.37 13.39
N VAL A 127 -7.76 -11.37 13.44
CA VAL A 127 -9.20 -11.16 13.70
C VAL A 127 -9.48 -10.37 14.99
N TYR A 128 -8.68 -10.55 16.05
CA TYR A 128 -8.86 -9.81 17.32
C TYR A 128 -8.55 -8.32 17.16
N GLY A 129 -7.61 -7.98 16.26
CA GLY A 129 -7.22 -6.61 15.96
C GLY A 129 -8.31 -5.76 15.33
N LEU A 130 -9.32 -6.40 14.70
CA LEU A 130 -10.47 -5.70 14.12
C LEU A 130 -11.26 -4.89 15.17
N ALA A 131 -11.17 -5.27 16.45
CA ALA A 131 -11.77 -4.52 17.56
C ALA A 131 -11.12 -3.14 17.79
N ALA A 132 -9.97 -2.85 17.20
CA ALA A 132 -9.38 -1.50 17.28
C ALA A 132 -10.31 -0.45 16.66
N ALA A 133 -11.02 -0.80 15.58
CA ALA A 133 -12.02 0.07 14.97
C ALA A 133 -13.16 0.44 15.94
N ASP A 134 -13.59 -0.47 16.83
CA ASP A 134 -14.62 -0.15 17.83
C ASP A 134 -14.16 0.95 18.78
N GLY A 135 -12.88 0.90 19.17
CA GLY A 135 -12.27 1.94 20.00
C GLY A 135 -12.21 3.29 19.31
N VAL A 136 -11.76 3.30 18.04
CA VAL A 136 -11.68 4.52 17.22
C VAL A 136 -13.07 5.09 16.96
N ALA A 137 -14.04 4.26 16.57
CA ALA A 137 -15.42 4.68 16.34
C ALA A 137 -16.06 5.26 17.60
N ALA A 138 -15.85 4.63 18.76
CA ALA A 138 -16.35 5.15 20.04
C ALA A 138 -15.75 6.53 20.35
N TRP A 139 -14.44 6.71 20.16
CA TRP A 139 -13.76 7.99 20.36
C TRP A 139 -14.28 9.08 19.41
N LEU A 140 -14.42 8.77 18.10
CA LEU A 140 -14.96 9.69 17.09
C LEU A 140 -16.41 10.07 17.39
N GLY A 141 -17.26 9.09 17.75
CA GLY A 141 -18.64 9.31 18.11
C GLY A 141 -18.79 10.24 19.34
N GLN A 142 -17.90 10.12 20.32
CA GLN A 142 -17.83 11.03 21.47
C GLN A 142 -17.48 12.47 21.06
N GLN A 143 -16.73 12.64 19.97
CA GLN A 143 -16.42 13.95 19.39
C GLN A 143 -17.52 14.44 18.43
N GLY A 144 -18.62 13.72 18.26
CA GLY A 144 -19.67 14.05 17.29
C GLY A 144 -19.26 13.86 15.83
N ARG A 145 -18.19 13.12 15.56
CA ARG A 145 -17.69 12.82 14.21
C ARG A 145 -18.24 11.49 13.72
N GLY A 146 -18.80 11.50 12.52
CA GLY A 146 -19.37 10.32 11.87
C GLY A 146 -20.52 10.68 10.94
N TYR A 147 -20.98 9.71 10.20
CA TYR A 147 -22.12 9.85 9.30
C TYR A 147 -23.43 10.00 10.08
N ALA A 148 -24.20 11.03 9.80
CA ALA A 148 -25.50 11.29 10.40
C ALA A 148 -26.62 10.93 9.42
N LEU A 149 -27.14 9.70 9.48
CA LEU A 149 -28.25 9.25 8.63
C LEU A 149 -29.56 10.03 8.93
N ARG A 150 -29.80 10.30 10.22
CA ARG A 150 -30.94 11.10 10.68
C ARG A 150 -30.46 12.09 11.75
N PRO A 151 -30.07 13.30 11.36
CA PRO A 151 -29.70 14.31 12.33
C PRO A 151 -30.89 14.68 13.22
N ALA A 152 -30.83 14.26 14.50
CA ALA A 152 -31.85 14.59 15.50
C ALA A 152 -31.22 14.59 16.90
N PRO A 153 -31.74 15.38 17.85
CA PRO A 153 -31.27 15.36 19.24
C PRO A 153 -31.28 13.95 19.83
N GLY A 154 -30.19 13.54 20.46
CA GLY A 154 -30.05 12.23 21.10
C GLY A 154 -29.77 11.05 20.16
N VAL A 155 -29.72 11.25 18.85
CA VAL A 155 -29.30 10.22 17.88
C VAL A 155 -27.79 10.32 17.67
N PRO A 156 -27.00 9.28 17.99
CA PRO A 156 -25.56 9.33 17.78
C PRO A 156 -25.20 9.26 16.30
N VAL A 157 -24.06 9.85 15.93
CA VAL A 157 -23.45 9.68 14.61
C VAL A 157 -22.84 8.28 14.47
N SER A 158 -22.62 7.85 13.23
CA SER A 158 -22.04 6.55 12.89
C SER A 158 -20.68 6.76 12.22
N PRO A 159 -19.56 6.71 12.98
CA PRO A 159 -18.23 6.84 12.41
C PRO A 159 -17.90 5.67 11.47
N ILE A 160 -17.32 5.97 10.33
CA ILE A 160 -16.90 4.98 9.32
C ILE A 160 -15.39 4.79 9.44
N VAL A 161 -14.98 3.59 9.91
CA VAL A 161 -13.58 3.28 10.28
C VAL A 161 -13.11 1.98 9.65
N PRO A 162 -12.90 1.93 8.32
CA PRO A 162 -12.34 0.75 7.68
C PRO A 162 -11.01 0.35 8.31
N THR A 163 -10.83 -0.96 8.50
CA THR A 163 -9.71 -1.49 9.27
C THR A 163 -9.12 -2.70 8.57
N ALA A 164 -7.79 -2.82 8.62
CA ALA A 164 -7.07 -4.03 8.23
C ALA A 164 -6.09 -4.44 9.34
N CYS A 165 -5.94 -5.77 9.51
CA CYS A 165 -5.11 -6.34 10.57
C CYS A 165 -4.05 -7.28 10.01
N LEU A 166 -2.84 -7.17 10.56
CA LEU A 166 -1.76 -8.11 10.32
C LEU A 166 -1.74 -9.21 11.40
N TYR A 167 -1.11 -10.34 11.07
CA TYR A 167 -0.96 -11.45 11.99
C TYR A 167 0.37 -11.35 12.73
N ASP A 168 0.32 -10.96 14.00
CA ASP A 168 1.47 -10.91 14.92
C ASP A 168 1.30 -11.80 16.16
N LEU A 169 0.33 -12.74 16.12
CA LEU A 169 0.00 -13.59 17.26
C LEU A 169 1.12 -14.57 17.62
N ALA A 170 1.95 -14.99 16.66
CA ALA A 170 3.01 -15.98 16.86
C ALA A 170 4.40 -15.35 17.12
N ASN A 171 4.48 -14.12 17.61
CA ASN A 171 5.74 -13.39 17.82
C ASN A 171 6.33 -13.50 19.23
N GLY A 172 5.81 -14.41 20.07
CA GLY A 172 6.33 -14.71 21.41
C GLY A 172 5.92 -13.72 22.51
N GLY A 173 5.00 -12.77 22.28
CA GLY A 173 4.40 -11.96 23.33
C GLY A 173 3.32 -12.73 24.08
N ASP A 174 2.97 -12.26 25.31
CA ASP A 174 1.90 -12.85 26.12
C ASP A 174 0.52 -12.58 25.51
N LYS A 175 -0.14 -13.64 25.02
CA LYS A 175 -1.47 -13.61 24.41
C LYS A 175 -2.58 -14.09 25.37
N ASN A 176 -2.28 -14.23 26.66
CA ASN A 176 -3.25 -14.69 27.66
C ASN A 176 -4.16 -13.54 28.14
N TRP A 177 -4.89 -12.94 27.24
CA TRP A 177 -5.85 -11.85 27.51
C TRP A 177 -7.28 -12.34 27.77
N GLN A 178 -7.55 -13.64 27.65
CA GLN A 178 -8.86 -14.28 27.83
C GLN A 178 -9.96 -13.59 26.96
N LEU A 179 -10.97 -12.98 27.59
CA LEU A 179 -12.08 -12.29 26.90
C LEU A 179 -11.82 -10.81 26.59
N THR A 180 -10.66 -10.28 27.01
CA THR A 180 -10.34 -8.85 26.87
C THR A 180 -9.05 -8.59 26.07
N PRO A 181 -9.03 -8.91 24.76
CA PRO A 181 -7.91 -8.56 23.91
C PRO A 181 -7.68 -7.03 23.91
N PRO A 182 -6.43 -6.54 23.84
CA PRO A 182 -6.13 -5.13 24.09
C PRO A 182 -6.53 -4.17 22.96
N TYR A 183 -6.98 -4.67 21.82
CA TYR A 183 -7.04 -3.91 20.58
C TYR A 183 -8.03 -2.76 20.59
N ARG A 184 -9.20 -2.93 21.23
CA ARG A 184 -10.17 -1.82 21.40
C ARG A 184 -9.55 -0.65 22.15
N GLN A 185 -8.83 -0.92 23.24
CA GLN A 185 -8.14 0.12 24.01
C GLN A 185 -6.99 0.73 23.20
N LEU A 186 -6.20 -0.10 22.48
CA LEU A 186 -5.14 0.40 21.61
C LEU A 186 -5.68 1.33 20.50
N GLY A 187 -6.89 1.08 19.98
CA GLY A 187 -7.58 1.99 19.05
C GLY A 187 -7.87 3.35 19.68
N ILE A 188 -8.43 3.38 20.88
CA ILE A 188 -8.70 4.62 21.65
C ILE A 188 -7.40 5.38 21.92
N ASP A 189 -6.36 4.69 22.39
CA ASP A 189 -5.08 5.29 22.74
C ASP A 189 -4.36 5.84 21.50
N ALA A 190 -4.45 5.13 20.37
CA ALA A 190 -3.83 5.56 19.13
C ALA A 190 -4.52 6.81 18.55
N VAL A 191 -5.86 6.81 18.45
CA VAL A 191 -6.57 7.98 17.89
C VAL A 191 -6.40 9.20 18.79
N GLY A 192 -6.36 9.03 20.11
CA GLY A 192 -6.14 10.12 21.05
C GLY A 192 -4.75 10.76 20.98
N LYS A 193 -3.77 10.06 20.38
CA LYS A 193 -2.39 10.53 20.17
C LYS A 193 -2.13 11.00 18.73
N ALA A 194 -3.15 11.10 17.89
CA ALA A 194 -2.96 11.47 16.49
C ALA A 194 -2.35 12.86 16.34
N GLY A 195 -1.24 12.95 15.63
CA GLY A 195 -0.47 14.18 15.39
C GLY A 195 0.22 14.16 14.02
N LEU A 196 0.95 15.22 13.75
CA LEU A 196 1.71 15.35 12.49
C LEU A 196 3.01 14.55 12.52
N ASP A 197 3.62 14.41 13.68
CA ASP A 197 4.87 13.68 13.89
C ASP A 197 4.59 12.37 14.62
N PHE A 198 5.14 11.29 14.13
CA PHE A 198 5.06 9.96 14.73
C PHE A 198 6.33 9.16 14.42
N PRO A 199 6.75 8.24 15.32
CA PRO A 199 7.94 7.43 15.10
C PRO A 199 7.70 6.33 14.05
N LEU A 200 8.81 5.84 13.44
CA LEU A 200 8.83 4.69 12.54
C LEU A 200 9.44 3.46 13.24
N GLY A 201 9.37 2.30 12.59
CA GLY A 201 9.96 1.05 13.04
C GLY A 201 9.05 0.28 14.00
N THR A 202 9.58 -0.06 15.18
CA THR A 202 8.90 -0.92 16.18
C THR A 202 7.87 -0.12 17.00
N VAL A 203 6.80 0.34 16.33
CA VAL A 203 5.73 1.15 16.91
C VAL A 203 4.38 0.85 16.26
N GLY A 204 3.28 1.17 16.95
CA GLY A 204 1.93 1.02 16.42
C GLY A 204 1.69 -0.37 15.82
N ALA A 205 1.01 -0.47 14.67
CA ALA A 205 0.78 -1.73 13.98
C ALA A 205 2.08 -2.44 13.54
N GLY A 206 3.20 -1.71 13.40
CA GLY A 206 4.53 -2.27 13.15
C GLY A 206 5.20 -2.90 14.37
N TYR A 207 4.65 -2.68 15.60
CA TYR A 207 5.29 -3.15 16.83
C TYR A 207 5.49 -4.66 16.87
N GLY A 208 4.47 -5.43 16.50
CA GLY A 208 4.51 -6.90 16.48
C GLY A 208 5.04 -7.51 15.18
N ALA A 209 5.28 -6.70 14.16
CA ALA A 209 5.51 -7.13 12.79
C ALA A 209 6.88 -7.77 12.56
N MET A 210 6.92 -8.75 11.63
CA MET A 210 8.12 -9.47 11.18
C MET A 210 8.10 -9.57 9.65
N THR A 211 9.25 -9.74 9.01
CA THR A 211 9.38 -9.92 7.55
C THR A 211 10.33 -11.08 7.22
N GLY A 212 10.33 -11.55 5.97
CA GLY A 212 11.21 -12.61 5.50
C GLY A 212 10.98 -13.92 6.25
N MET A 213 9.75 -14.42 6.29
CA MET A 213 9.35 -15.62 7.03
C MET A 213 9.65 -15.53 8.54
N GLY A 214 9.59 -14.32 9.11
CA GLY A 214 9.85 -14.07 10.52
C GLY A 214 11.33 -14.07 10.90
N LYS A 215 12.24 -13.95 9.95
CA LYS A 215 13.69 -13.91 10.20
C LYS A 215 14.16 -12.51 10.58
N LEU A 216 13.45 -11.47 10.18
CA LEU A 216 13.83 -10.08 10.41
C LEU A 216 12.66 -9.29 11.01
N LYS A 217 12.97 -8.34 11.88
CA LYS A 217 11.97 -7.42 12.43
C LYS A 217 11.36 -6.58 11.31
N GLY A 218 10.03 -6.61 11.19
CA GLY A 218 9.26 -5.68 10.41
C GLY A 218 9.04 -4.36 11.15
N GLY A 219 8.20 -3.47 10.62
CA GLY A 219 7.98 -2.18 11.27
C GLY A 219 6.91 -1.33 10.63
N LEU A 220 6.61 -0.19 11.26
CA LEU A 220 5.81 0.89 10.69
C LEU A 220 6.72 1.80 9.87
N GLY A 221 6.39 2.00 8.59
CA GLY A 221 7.13 2.88 7.70
C GLY A 221 6.26 3.96 7.10
N SER A 222 6.87 5.08 6.75
CA SER A 222 6.20 6.18 6.06
C SER A 222 7.18 6.94 5.20
N ALA A 223 6.69 7.52 4.11
CA ALA A 223 7.41 8.41 3.22
C ALA A 223 6.43 9.38 2.55
N SER A 224 6.95 10.46 1.97
CA SER A 224 6.18 11.38 1.14
C SER A 224 6.98 11.86 -0.06
N ILE A 225 6.25 12.42 -1.03
CA ILE A 225 6.79 13.09 -2.21
C ILE A 225 5.89 14.28 -2.56
N ILE A 226 6.49 15.42 -2.85
CA ILE A 226 5.81 16.58 -3.44
C ILE A 226 6.18 16.61 -4.91
N ALA A 227 5.20 16.45 -5.77
CA ALA A 227 5.36 16.49 -7.23
C ALA A 227 5.71 17.91 -7.71
N ALA A 228 6.23 18.04 -8.93
CA ALA A 228 6.57 19.32 -9.52
C ALA A 228 5.40 20.31 -9.63
N ASN A 229 4.17 19.79 -9.79
CA ASN A 229 2.93 20.56 -9.80
C ASN A 229 2.44 20.92 -8.39
N GLY A 230 3.17 20.55 -7.34
CA GLY A 230 2.86 20.81 -5.94
C GLY A 230 1.87 19.82 -5.31
N ALA A 231 1.37 18.83 -6.04
CA ALA A 231 0.55 17.76 -5.45
C ALA A 231 1.40 16.92 -4.49
N THR A 232 0.84 16.55 -3.34
CA THR A 232 1.51 15.77 -2.33
C THR A 232 0.99 14.32 -2.33
N VAL A 233 1.92 13.37 -2.31
CA VAL A 233 1.63 11.94 -2.12
C VAL A 233 2.37 11.47 -0.88
N GLY A 234 1.65 10.79 0.03
CA GLY A 234 2.21 10.18 1.21
C GLY A 234 1.88 8.69 1.27
N ALA A 235 2.76 7.90 1.88
CA ALA A 235 2.55 6.49 2.15
C ALA A 235 2.80 6.18 3.63
N LEU A 236 1.95 5.32 4.20
CA LEU A 236 2.12 4.70 5.51
C LEU A 236 1.97 3.18 5.35
N VAL A 237 2.84 2.40 5.98
CA VAL A 237 2.80 0.94 5.84
C VAL A 237 3.21 0.24 7.13
N ALA A 238 2.48 -0.83 7.49
CA ALA A 238 2.89 -1.79 8.50
C ALA A 238 3.41 -3.06 7.79
N VAL A 239 4.71 -3.31 7.90
CA VAL A 239 5.43 -4.34 7.15
C VAL A 239 5.52 -5.62 7.97
N ASN A 240 4.66 -6.60 7.67
CA ASN A 240 4.67 -7.93 8.29
C ASN A 240 4.60 -9.02 7.20
N SER A 241 5.47 -8.91 6.19
CA SER A 241 5.40 -9.70 4.95
C SER A 241 5.98 -11.12 5.09
N LEU A 242 5.42 -12.08 4.33
CA LEU A 242 6.07 -13.38 4.13
C LEU A 242 7.41 -13.18 3.41
N GLY A 243 7.39 -12.45 2.31
CA GLY A 243 8.58 -12.15 1.55
C GLY A 243 9.58 -11.28 2.30
N ALA A 244 10.81 -11.31 1.82
CA ALA A 244 11.90 -10.50 2.34
C ALA A 244 11.86 -9.08 1.77
N VAL A 245 12.15 -8.09 2.60
CA VAL A 245 12.34 -6.68 2.21
C VAL A 245 13.81 -6.41 1.89
N VAL A 246 14.70 -7.15 2.55
CA VAL A 246 16.15 -7.12 2.33
C VAL A 246 16.54 -8.33 1.50
N ALA A 247 17.39 -8.14 0.51
CA ALA A 247 17.87 -9.19 -0.35
C ALA A 247 18.68 -10.23 0.45
N PRO A 248 18.43 -11.53 0.31
CA PRO A 248 19.05 -12.58 1.11
C PRO A 248 20.58 -12.50 1.07
N GLY A 249 21.23 -12.70 2.23
CA GLY A 249 22.70 -12.68 2.35
C GLY A 249 23.32 -11.28 2.21
N THR A 250 22.53 -10.23 2.17
CA THR A 250 22.99 -8.84 2.03
C THR A 250 22.31 -7.91 3.02
N ARG A 251 22.72 -6.63 3.00
CA ARG A 251 22.00 -5.52 3.67
C ARG A 251 21.19 -4.67 2.69
N ALA A 252 21.15 -5.05 1.40
CA ALA A 252 20.50 -4.28 0.36
C ALA A 252 18.98 -4.44 0.42
N PHE A 253 18.26 -3.34 0.48
CA PHE A 253 16.80 -3.34 0.29
C PHE A 253 16.46 -3.54 -1.21
N TRP A 254 15.41 -4.30 -1.51
CA TRP A 254 14.90 -4.36 -2.89
C TRP A 254 14.50 -2.98 -3.40
N ALA A 255 14.07 -2.09 -2.51
CA ALA A 255 13.67 -0.72 -2.80
C ALA A 255 14.86 0.24 -3.03
N THR A 256 16.12 -0.19 -2.93
CA THR A 256 17.32 0.67 -3.13
C THR A 256 17.26 1.57 -4.38
N PRO A 257 16.71 1.16 -5.54
CA PRO A 257 16.61 2.04 -6.72
C PRO A 257 15.70 3.26 -6.52
N TYR A 258 14.89 3.30 -5.47
CA TYR A 258 13.93 4.36 -5.16
C TYR A 258 14.36 5.23 -3.98
N GLU A 259 15.52 4.92 -3.37
CA GLU A 259 16.03 5.66 -2.21
C GLU A 259 16.31 7.13 -2.57
N ILE A 260 15.90 8.03 -1.69
CA ILE A 260 16.20 9.47 -1.79
C ILE A 260 17.02 9.87 -0.56
N ASP A 261 18.12 10.59 -0.79
CA ASP A 261 18.97 11.18 0.26
C ASP A 261 19.46 10.18 1.33
N GLY A 262 19.60 8.90 1.01
CA GLY A 262 20.10 7.88 1.94
C GLY A 262 19.16 7.53 3.08
N GLU A 263 17.86 7.72 2.92
CA GLU A 263 16.83 7.60 3.96
C GLU A 263 16.66 6.21 4.57
N PHE A 264 17.30 5.16 3.98
CA PHE A 264 17.35 3.81 4.54
C PHE A 264 18.70 3.10 4.28
N GLY A 265 19.80 3.85 4.29
CA GLY A 265 21.14 3.29 4.42
C GLY A 265 22.08 3.46 3.24
N ASN A 266 21.65 4.12 2.17
CA ASN A 266 22.48 4.56 1.03
C ASN A 266 23.42 3.49 0.46
N GLY A 267 22.92 2.25 0.32
CA GLY A 267 23.76 1.15 -0.10
C GLY A 267 23.01 -0.01 -0.76
N GLY A 268 23.76 -0.81 -1.50
CA GLY A 268 23.30 -2.12 -1.96
C GLY A 268 23.04 -2.27 -3.46
N ALA A 269 23.17 -1.25 -4.29
CA ALA A 269 22.97 -1.37 -5.74
C ALA A 269 23.91 -2.43 -6.36
N ALA A 270 25.18 -2.49 -5.94
CA ALA A 270 26.14 -3.51 -6.39
C ALA A 270 25.75 -4.92 -5.91
N ALA A 271 25.30 -5.07 -4.64
CA ALA A 271 24.85 -6.34 -4.11
C ALA A 271 23.59 -6.85 -4.83
N LEU A 272 22.62 -5.96 -5.15
CA LEU A 272 21.44 -6.32 -5.95
C LEU A 272 21.81 -6.78 -7.36
N ALA A 273 22.81 -6.14 -8.00
CA ALA A 273 23.27 -6.55 -9.31
C ALA A 273 23.91 -7.95 -9.31
N GLN A 274 24.64 -8.28 -8.25
CA GLN A 274 25.24 -9.63 -8.08
C GLN A 274 24.17 -10.70 -7.88
N LEU A 275 23.12 -10.44 -7.10
CA LEU A 275 22.03 -11.40 -6.89
C LEU A 275 21.28 -11.73 -8.17
N ARG A 276 21.06 -10.75 -9.04
CA ARG A 276 20.42 -10.97 -10.36
C ARG A 276 21.23 -11.91 -11.25
N ALA A 277 22.56 -11.96 -11.06
CA ALA A 277 23.45 -12.83 -11.81
C ALA A 277 23.53 -14.27 -11.27
N GLN A 278 23.15 -14.51 -10.01
CA GLN A 278 23.30 -15.81 -9.33
C GLN A 278 22.02 -16.68 -9.32
N GLY A 279 20.88 -16.14 -9.75
CA GLY A 279 19.58 -16.81 -9.64
C GLY A 279 18.97 -16.74 -8.22
N GLU A 280 17.70 -17.13 -8.11
CA GLU A 280 16.94 -16.97 -6.86
C GLU A 280 16.69 -18.31 -6.16
N ASP A 281 17.69 -18.88 -5.48
CA ASP A 281 17.55 -20.14 -4.69
C ASP A 281 16.90 -19.94 -3.31
N TRP A 282 16.36 -18.75 -3.03
CA TRP A 282 15.82 -18.39 -1.72
C TRP A 282 14.45 -19.01 -1.41
N MET A 283 13.79 -19.64 -2.39
CA MET A 283 12.47 -20.29 -2.22
C MET A 283 12.54 -21.75 -1.72
N GLU A 284 13.71 -22.36 -1.59
CA GLU A 284 13.86 -23.75 -1.15
C GLU A 284 13.51 -24.02 0.32
N GLN A 285 13.24 -22.98 1.12
CA GLN A 285 12.84 -23.18 2.50
C GLN A 285 11.32 -23.11 2.62
N GLU A 286 10.68 -24.25 2.86
CA GLU A 286 9.26 -24.28 3.23
C GLU A 286 9.01 -23.35 4.43
N PRO A 287 7.94 -22.54 4.39
CA PRO A 287 7.54 -21.73 5.53
C PRO A 287 7.23 -22.65 6.70
N GLN A 288 8.13 -22.76 7.68
CA GLN A 288 7.87 -23.58 8.87
C GLN A 288 6.68 -23.01 9.63
N GLY A 289 5.56 -23.75 9.63
CA GLY A 289 4.37 -23.48 10.41
C GLY A 289 3.57 -22.30 9.88
N GLY A 290 2.67 -22.49 8.94
CA GLY A 290 1.48 -21.70 8.55
C GLY A 290 1.38 -20.23 8.98
N ARG A 291 2.52 -19.50 9.02
CA ARG A 291 2.54 -18.09 9.43
C ARG A 291 1.81 -17.28 8.38
N LYS A 292 0.67 -16.73 8.74
CA LYS A 292 -0.04 -15.75 7.94
C LYS A 292 0.67 -14.42 8.13
N ASN A 293 1.12 -13.84 7.03
CA ASN A 293 1.79 -12.55 6.97
C ASN A 293 0.88 -11.54 6.28
N THR A 294 1.20 -10.27 6.36
CA THR A 294 0.32 -9.23 5.81
C THR A 294 1.08 -7.92 5.74
N THR A 295 1.03 -7.24 4.61
CA THR A 295 1.48 -5.84 4.49
C THR A 295 0.27 -4.94 4.36
N LEU A 296 0.12 -4.00 5.30
CA LEU A 296 -0.99 -3.05 5.32
C LEU A 296 -0.47 -1.68 4.92
N ALA A 297 -1.00 -1.10 3.85
CA ALA A 297 -0.57 0.20 3.38
C ALA A 297 -1.73 1.19 3.18
N CYS A 298 -1.44 2.46 3.36
CA CYS A 298 -2.29 3.58 2.97
C CYS A 298 -1.48 4.55 2.12
N ILE A 299 -2.01 4.89 0.96
CA ILE A 299 -1.56 6.00 0.15
C ILE A 299 -2.50 7.17 0.38
N ALA A 300 -1.96 8.37 0.53
CA ALA A 300 -2.76 9.58 0.64
C ALA A 300 -2.30 10.63 -0.37
N THR A 301 -3.25 11.46 -0.81
CA THR A 301 -2.96 12.64 -1.63
C THR A 301 -3.87 13.81 -1.23
N ASP A 302 -3.39 15.02 -1.47
CA ASP A 302 -4.17 16.26 -1.29
C ASP A 302 -5.07 16.54 -2.50
N LEU A 303 -4.89 15.87 -3.65
CA LEU A 303 -5.74 16.05 -4.82
C LEU A 303 -7.17 15.56 -4.58
N ALA A 304 -8.16 16.31 -5.04
CA ALA A 304 -9.58 15.96 -5.02
C ALA A 304 -9.89 14.87 -6.06
N LEU A 305 -9.63 13.61 -5.69
CA LEU A 305 -9.90 12.42 -6.49
C LEU A 305 -11.23 11.77 -6.08
N THR A 306 -11.93 11.23 -7.07
CA THR A 306 -13.11 10.38 -6.85
C THR A 306 -12.70 9.02 -6.30
N ARG A 307 -13.66 8.26 -5.74
CA ARG A 307 -13.41 6.89 -5.25
C ARG A 307 -12.88 5.96 -6.34
N VAL A 308 -13.43 6.04 -7.56
CA VAL A 308 -12.98 5.24 -8.72
C VAL A 308 -11.53 5.54 -9.08
N GLU A 309 -11.16 6.82 -9.10
CA GLU A 309 -9.78 7.25 -9.35
C GLU A 309 -8.83 6.80 -8.24
N LEU A 310 -9.26 6.92 -6.98
CA LEU A 310 -8.48 6.42 -5.83
C LEU A 310 -8.33 4.88 -5.87
N LYS A 311 -9.36 4.14 -6.31
CA LYS A 311 -9.23 2.70 -6.53
C LYS A 311 -8.13 2.39 -7.56
N ARG A 312 -8.04 3.18 -8.64
CA ARG A 312 -6.96 3.03 -9.63
C ARG A 312 -5.58 3.34 -9.00
N VAL A 313 -5.48 4.38 -8.18
CA VAL A 313 -4.25 4.70 -7.43
C VAL A 313 -3.86 3.56 -6.49
N ALA A 314 -4.81 2.98 -5.74
CA ALA A 314 -4.55 1.83 -4.87
C ALA A 314 -4.00 0.61 -5.63
N ILE A 315 -4.57 0.32 -6.81
CA ILE A 315 -4.08 -0.75 -7.70
C ILE A 315 -2.66 -0.48 -8.17
N MET A 316 -2.34 0.75 -8.58
CA MET A 316 -0.99 1.13 -9.04
C MET A 316 0.03 1.10 -7.89
N ALA A 317 -0.39 1.46 -6.68
CA ALA A 317 0.47 1.44 -5.49
C ALA A 317 0.92 0.02 -5.11
N GLN A 318 0.17 -1.04 -5.45
CA GLN A 318 0.60 -2.44 -5.27
C GLN A 318 1.93 -2.74 -5.96
N ASP A 319 2.22 -2.06 -7.08
CA ASP A 319 3.52 -2.19 -7.75
C ASP A 319 4.68 -1.72 -6.84
N GLY A 320 4.42 -0.78 -5.94
CA GLY A 320 5.38 -0.33 -4.93
C GLY A 320 5.71 -1.43 -3.91
N MET A 321 4.71 -2.22 -3.49
CA MET A 321 4.97 -3.42 -2.68
C MET A 321 5.85 -4.42 -3.44
N ALA A 322 5.56 -4.69 -4.73
CA ALA A 322 6.32 -5.61 -5.56
C ALA A 322 7.78 -5.15 -5.81
N ARG A 323 8.05 -3.83 -5.73
CA ARG A 323 9.40 -3.26 -5.81
C ARG A 323 10.22 -3.48 -4.53
N ALA A 324 9.56 -3.68 -3.40
CA ALA A 324 10.18 -3.69 -2.07
C ALA A 324 10.09 -5.01 -1.32
N ILE A 325 9.25 -5.96 -1.75
CA ILE A 325 8.99 -7.24 -1.05
C ILE A 325 9.02 -8.39 -2.06
N ARG A 326 9.72 -9.49 -1.73
CA ARG A 326 9.80 -10.69 -2.56
C ARG A 326 9.78 -11.97 -1.72
N PRO A 327 8.88 -12.96 -2.03
CA PRO A 327 7.67 -12.87 -2.86
C PRO A 327 6.60 -12.00 -2.21
N LEU A 328 5.51 -11.72 -2.94
CA LEU A 328 4.42 -10.87 -2.50
C LEU A 328 3.07 -11.48 -2.91
N HIS A 329 2.01 -11.11 -2.20
CA HIS A 329 0.63 -11.51 -2.49
C HIS A 329 0.45 -13.03 -2.56
N SER A 330 1.20 -13.76 -1.73
CA SER A 330 1.06 -15.22 -1.65
C SER A 330 -0.29 -15.62 -1.04
N PRO A 331 -0.70 -16.89 -1.15
CA PRO A 331 -1.89 -17.39 -0.45
C PRO A 331 -1.86 -17.20 1.08
N PHE A 332 -0.68 -16.96 1.65
CA PHE A 332 -0.44 -16.79 3.07
C PHE A 332 -0.37 -15.32 3.51
N ASP A 333 -0.35 -14.38 2.56
CA ASP A 333 -0.35 -12.94 2.83
C ASP A 333 -1.78 -12.40 2.92
N GLY A 334 -1.96 -11.31 3.66
CA GLY A 334 -3.23 -10.59 3.75
C GLY A 334 -3.12 -9.15 3.25
N ASP A 335 -2.32 -8.92 2.20
CA ASP A 335 -1.90 -7.60 1.74
C ASP A 335 -3.06 -6.71 1.30
N VAL A 336 -3.09 -5.49 1.84
CA VAL A 336 -4.12 -4.49 1.59
C VAL A 336 -3.49 -3.13 1.35
N VAL A 337 -3.96 -2.42 0.33
CA VAL A 337 -3.66 -1.01 0.08
C VAL A 337 -4.94 -0.19 0.15
N PHE A 338 -5.02 0.74 1.10
CA PHE A 338 -6.00 1.82 1.08
C PHE A 338 -5.44 3.01 0.30
N ALA A 339 -6.30 3.75 -0.37
CA ALA A 339 -5.98 5.06 -0.94
C ALA A 339 -6.95 6.10 -0.39
N LEU A 340 -6.45 7.29 -0.05
CA LEU A 340 -7.20 8.35 0.62
C LEU A 340 -6.93 9.69 -0.06
N SER A 341 -7.99 10.47 -0.30
CA SER A 341 -7.92 11.86 -0.78
C SER A 341 -8.44 12.80 0.29
N THR A 342 -7.62 13.77 0.69
CA THR A 342 -8.07 14.85 1.57
C THR A 342 -8.81 15.97 0.81
N GLY A 343 -8.72 15.97 -0.54
CA GLY A 343 -9.47 16.89 -1.40
C GLY A 343 -9.12 18.36 -1.23
N GLN A 344 -7.96 18.70 -0.68
CA GLN A 344 -7.58 20.09 -0.41
C GLN A 344 -7.06 20.85 -1.63
N ARG A 345 -6.83 20.12 -2.72
CA ARG A 345 -6.34 20.67 -3.98
C ARG A 345 -7.14 20.11 -5.15
N GLU A 346 -7.67 21.01 -5.98
CA GLU A 346 -8.36 20.61 -7.21
C GLU A 346 -7.39 20.05 -8.25
N VAL A 347 -7.85 19.06 -9.02
CA VAL A 347 -7.11 18.51 -10.16
C VAL A 347 -7.05 19.56 -11.28
N GLN A 348 -5.84 19.91 -11.71
CA GLN A 348 -5.62 20.80 -12.84
C GLN A 348 -5.38 20.01 -14.14
N GLY A 349 -6.10 20.33 -15.20
CA GLY A 349 -5.96 19.66 -16.50
C GLY A 349 -6.65 18.30 -16.58
N SER A 350 -6.02 17.30 -17.23
CA SER A 350 -6.59 15.96 -17.40
C SER A 350 -6.55 15.19 -16.08
N ARG A 351 -7.73 14.66 -15.68
CA ARG A 351 -7.88 13.80 -14.50
C ARG A 351 -7.14 12.47 -14.67
N GLU A 352 -7.15 11.92 -15.89
CA GLU A 352 -6.46 10.66 -16.23
C GLU A 352 -4.94 10.81 -16.06
N LEU A 353 -4.37 11.92 -16.50
CA LEU A 353 -2.94 12.22 -16.30
C LEU A 353 -2.60 12.46 -14.82
N ALA A 354 -3.49 13.10 -14.08
CA ALA A 354 -3.33 13.25 -12.62
C ALA A 354 -3.33 11.88 -11.92
N VAL A 355 -4.27 10.98 -12.24
CA VAL A 355 -4.32 9.61 -11.71
C VAL A 355 -3.06 8.83 -12.09
N LEU A 356 -2.59 8.91 -13.34
CA LEU A 356 -1.34 8.28 -13.78
C LEU A 356 -0.14 8.77 -12.97
N GLN A 357 0.00 10.09 -12.79
CA GLN A 357 1.09 10.70 -12.04
C GLN A 357 1.04 10.31 -10.56
N ILE A 358 -0.12 10.44 -9.91
CA ILE A 358 -0.27 10.11 -8.49
C ILE A 358 -0.05 8.62 -8.27
N GLY A 359 -0.56 7.73 -9.14
CA GLY A 359 -0.37 6.29 -9.04
C GLY A 359 1.10 5.87 -9.18
N ALA A 360 1.86 6.49 -10.10
CA ALA A 360 3.29 6.23 -10.26
C ALA A 360 4.08 6.68 -9.01
N LEU A 361 3.82 7.90 -8.53
CA LEU A 361 4.45 8.43 -7.31
C LEU A 361 4.04 7.61 -6.06
N ALA A 362 2.81 7.12 -6.00
CA ALA A 362 2.33 6.27 -4.92
C ALA A 362 3.13 4.96 -4.83
N ALA A 363 3.42 4.33 -5.98
CA ALA A 363 4.21 3.11 -6.02
C ALA A 363 5.64 3.34 -5.51
N ASP A 364 6.32 4.39 -5.98
CA ASP A 364 7.68 4.72 -5.55
C ASP A 364 7.73 5.11 -4.06
N THR A 365 6.77 5.94 -3.62
CA THR A 365 6.68 6.38 -2.23
C THR A 365 6.38 5.21 -1.29
N LEU A 366 5.54 4.25 -1.70
CA LEU A 366 5.26 3.05 -0.90
C LEU A 366 6.49 2.15 -0.80
N ALA A 367 7.25 1.96 -1.88
CA ALA A 367 8.49 1.19 -1.83
C ALA A 367 9.50 1.79 -0.83
N ARG A 368 9.65 3.12 -0.83
CA ARG A 368 10.46 3.85 0.15
C ARG A 368 9.95 3.67 1.57
N ALA A 369 8.66 3.82 1.78
CA ALA A 369 8.04 3.66 3.10
C ALA A 369 8.28 2.26 3.68
N ILE A 370 8.19 1.19 2.87
CA ILE A 370 8.47 -0.19 3.27
C ILE A 370 9.90 -0.33 3.77
N ALA A 371 10.89 0.13 3.00
CA ALA A 371 12.29 0.05 3.38
C ALA A 371 12.57 0.85 4.66
N ARG A 372 12.06 2.08 4.77
CA ARG A 372 12.20 2.93 5.96
C ARG A 372 11.62 2.29 7.21
N GLY A 373 10.48 1.59 7.11
CA GLY A 373 9.86 0.89 8.24
C GLY A 373 10.73 -0.24 8.79
N VAL A 374 11.35 -1.03 7.92
CA VAL A 374 12.27 -2.11 8.32
C VAL A 374 13.62 -1.57 8.76
N HIS A 375 14.14 -0.53 8.12
CA HIS A 375 15.38 0.16 8.49
C HIS A 375 15.31 0.75 9.90
N ALA A 376 14.19 1.38 10.25
CA ALA A 376 13.98 2.01 11.56
C ALA A 376 13.58 1.02 12.67
N ALA A 377 13.39 -0.27 12.36
CA ALA A 377 12.93 -1.26 13.33
C ALA A 377 14.01 -1.57 14.37
N THR A 378 13.59 -1.65 15.64
CA THR A 378 14.42 -2.02 16.79
C THR A 378 13.93 -3.34 17.40
N PRO A 379 14.80 -4.10 18.11
CA PRO A 379 14.36 -5.29 18.83
C PRO A 379 13.31 -4.95 19.90
N TRP A 380 12.45 -5.90 20.25
CA TRP A 380 11.63 -5.77 21.45
C TRP A 380 12.50 -5.81 22.70
N PRO A 381 12.11 -5.15 23.81
CA PRO A 381 12.83 -5.24 25.07
C PRO A 381 13.09 -6.70 25.48
N GLY A 382 14.35 -7.03 25.78
CA GLY A 382 14.79 -8.38 26.17
C GLY A 382 14.74 -9.43 25.05
N SER A 383 14.58 -9.05 23.79
CA SER A 383 14.55 -9.97 22.64
C SER A 383 15.84 -9.89 21.81
N GLN A 384 16.23 -11.05 21.26
CA GLN A 384 17.35 -11.16 20.30
C GLN A 384 16.86 -11.22 18.83
N VAL A 385 15.64 -10.72 18.56
CA VAL A 385 15.13 -10.70 17.19
C VAL A 385 16.06 -9.89 16.29
N ALA A 386 16.42 -10.44 15.14
CA ALA A 386 17.26 -9.74 14.18
C ALA A 386 16.54 -8.50 13.62
N THR A 387 17.28 -7.40 13.50
CA THR A 387 16.86 -6.16 12.85
C THR A 387 17.81 -5.84 11.71
N TRP A 388 17.44 -4.94 10.81
CA TRP A 388 18.34 -4.51 9.75
C TRP A 388 19.67 -3.96 10.33
N GLN A 389 19.62 -3.28 11.47
CA GLN A 389 20.79 -2.71 12.14
C GLN A 389 21.75 -3.80 12.66
N THR A 390 21.24 -5.00 12.97
CA THR A 390 22.05 -6.12 13.49
C THR A 390 22.47 -7.12 12.41
N LEU A 391 22.04 -6.93 11.15
CA LEU A 391 22.57 -7.74 10.05
C LEU A 391 24.05 -7.48 9.91
N GLY A 392 24.85 -8.54 9.88
CA GLY A 392 26.29 -8.47 9.62
C GLY A 392 26.56 -7.78 8.27
N GLY A 393 27.60 -6.96 8.23
CA GLY A 393 28.10 -6.38 6.99
C GLY A 393 28.84 -7.41 6.16
#